data_d5694e81d51ab5172f1394c687b2f521
#
_entry.id   d5694e81d51ab5172f1394c687b2f521
#
_cell.length_a   1.000
_cell.length_b   1.000
_cell.length_c   1.000
_cell.angle_alpha   90.00
_cell.angle_beta   90.00
_cell.angle_gamma   90.00
#
_symmetry.space_group_name_H-M   'P 1'
#
loop_
_entity.id
_entity.type
_entity.pdbx_description
1 polymer ?
#
loop_
_entity_poly.entity_id
_entity_poly.type
_entity_poly.pdbx_seq_one_letter_code
_entity_poly.pdbx_strand_id
1 'polypeptide(L)'
;MQKKQKIVIYGGTFDPPHKGHFALIKAALKTLAPSVIYVVPGFRSPFKETPCAPFSDRAEMLRAGLKDAGLGRRTHVKIHPYEFKRGRLTYTWQTAEFFRKAHPGAELYLLMGSDCLETFHRWKNYRRILASVRLVVGARDGFALKNPRGLPYIKLKGRFPLIASAELKVRLFSGQVQPGLCESVSDYITRRGLYLTSLRRRAAKLMTAQRFVHTIAVTRLALALAVKYGADTKRIALAGLLHDIARDRTPQYLAAYAARTRLKAPALKETLSEAPILLHAYVGAEIAKKRFGVKDSEVLRAIRNHTLGSPSPGLIDKILYVADLAAADRSFPEAAMVRKQAFRELGAAYAAANYVKLVC
;
A
#
# COMPACT_ATOMS: atom_id res chain seq x y z
N MET A 1 -44.95 16.67 -13.04
CA MET A 1 -44.24 15.86 -12.02
C MET A 1 -42.82 16.40 -11.83
N GLN A 2 -42.46 16.85 -10.64
CA GLN A 2 -41.10 17.30 -10.35
C GLN A 2 -40.12 16.13 -10.53
N LYS A 3 -39.07 16.34 -11.32
CA LYS A 3 -38.05 15.32 -11.60
C LYS A 3 -37.33 14.96 -10.27
N LYS A 4 -37.45 13.72 -9.83
CA LYS A 4 -36.79 13.26 -8.58
C LYS A 4 -35.30 13.57 -8.60
N GLN A 5 -34.78 14.12 -7.50
CA GLN A 5 -33.34 14.40 -7.36
C GLN A 5 -32.53 13.11 -7.40
N LYS A 6 -31.51 13.05 -8.23
CA LYS A 6 -30.59 11.90 -8.31
C LYS A 6 -29.33 12.17 -7.51
N ILE A 7 -28.98 11.31 -6.58
CA ILE A 7 -27.81 11.42 -5.73
C ILE A 7 -26.95 10.18 -5.88
N VAL A 8 -25.67 10.37 -6.18
CA VAL A 8 -24.70 9.28 -6.30
C VAL A 8 -23.80 9.27 -5.07
N ILE A 9 -23.63 8.10 -4.47
CA ILE A 9 -22.71 7.83 -3.36
C ILE A 9 -21.53 7.03 -3.92
N TYR A 10 -20.33 7.52 -3.73
CA TYR A 10 -19.11 6.83 -4.13
C TYR A 10 -18.19 6.63 -2.93
N GLY A 11 -18.33 5.48 -2.28
CA GLY A 11 -17.49 5.07 -1.15
C GLY A 11 -16.18 4.43 -1.60
N GLY A 12 -15.12 4.68 -0.87
CA GLY A 12 -13.82 4.06 -1.12
C GLY A 12 -12.75 4.48 -0.12
N THR A 13 -11.67 3.72 0.00
CA THR A 13 -10.54 4.11 0.86
C THR A 13 -9.76 5.29 0.28
N PHE A 14 -9.63 5.34 -1.05
CA PHE A 14 -8.88 6.38 -1.79
C PHE A 14 -7.44 6.57 -1.25
N ASP A 15 -6.71 5.49 -1.13
CA ASP A 15 -5.40 5.44 -0.48
C ASP A 15 -4.33 4.79 -1.40
N PRO A 16 -3.79 5.54 -2.40
CA PRO A 16 -4.20 6.87 -2.86
C PRO A 16 -5.39 6.85 -3.83
N PRO A 17 -6.07 8.01 -4.07
CA PRO A 17 -6.97 8.17 -5.20
C PRO A 17 -6.19 8.15 -6.51
N HIS A 18 -6.80 7.68 -7.59
CA HIS A 18 -6.14 7.48 -8.88
C HIS A 18 -7.07 7.75 -10.08
N LYS A 19 -6.51 7.81 -11.29
CA LYS A 19 -7.23 8.12 -12.53
C LYS A 19 -8.47 7.27 -12.74
N GLY A 20 -8.45 5.98 -12.34
CA GLY A 20 -9.61 5.10 -12.41
C GLY A 20 -10.80 5.56 -11.57
N HIS A 21 -10.56 6.11 -10.37
CA HIS A 21 -11.61 6.69 -9.54
C HIS A 21 -12.29 7.89 -10.21
N PHE A 22 -11.49 8.78 -10.79
CA PHE A 22 -12.00 9.99 -11.45
C PHE A 22 -12.71 9.68 -12.76
N ALA A 23 -12.27 8.64 -13.49
CA ALA A 23 -12.95 8.15 -14.68
C ALA A 23 -14.38 7.64 -14.35
N LEU A 24 -14.54 6.89 -13.25
CA LEU A 24 -15.85 6.45 -12.78
C LEU A 24 -16.77 7.62 -12.43
N ILE A 25 -16.26 8.66 -11.75
CA ILE A 25 -17.04 9.86 -11.43
C ILE A 25 -17.48 10.58 -12.70
N LYS A 26 -16.58 10.78 -13.68
CA LYS A 26 -16.91 11.40 -14.98
C LYS A 26 -18.01 10.64 -15.72
N ALA A 27 -17.88 9.32 -15.77
CA ALA A 27 -18.88 8.49 -16.45
C ALA A 27 -20.25 8.53 -15.74
N ALA A 28 -20.26 8.54 -14.41
CA ALA A 28 -21.50 8.67 -13.63
C ALA A 28 -22.20 10.02 -13.84
N LEU A 29 -21.43 11.12 -13.89
CA LEU A 29 -21.95 12.45 -14.23
C LEU A 29 -22.62 12.45 -15.61
N LYS A 30 -21.94 11.87 -16.62
CA LYS A 30 -22.46 11.81 -18.00
C LYS A 30 -23.69 10.92 -18.14
N THR A 31 -23.71 9.76 -17.45
CA THR A 31 -24.78 8.76 -17.60
C THR A 31 -26.03 9.11 -16.83
N LEU A 32 -25.88 9.60 -15.60
CA LEU A 32 -27.01 9.80 -14.68
C LEU A 32 -27.48 11.25 -14.60
N ALA A 33 -26.63 12.21 -14.98
CA ALA A 33 -26.83 13.64 -14.75
C ALA A 33 -27.32 13.91 -13.31
N PRO A 34 -26.56 13.50 -12.27
CA PRO A 34 -27.02 13.59 -10.88
C PRO A 34 -26.96 15.03 -10.38
N SER A 35 -27.82 15.36 -9.42
CA SER A 35 -27.77 16.63 -8.70
C SER A 35 -26.49 16.77 -7.87
N VAL A 36 -25.99 15.65 -7.35
CA VAL A 36 -24.70 15.61 -6.62
C VAL A 36 -24.13 14.19 -6.60
N ILE A 37 -22.79 14.10 -6.66
CA ILE A 37 -22.01 12.90 -6.33
C ILE A 37 -21.28 13.15 -5.01
N TYR A 38 -21.61 12.40 -3.99
CA TYR A 38 -20.85 12.39 -2.74
C TYR A 38 -19.73 11.34 -2.81
N VAL A 39 -18.47 11.81 -2.84
CA VAL A 39 -17.30 10.97 -2.65
C VAL A 39 -17.08 10.82 -1.15
N VAL A 40 -17.18 9.59 -0.63
CA VAL A 40 -17.14 9.29 0.81
C VAL A 40 -15.87 8.50 1.14
N PRO A 41 -14.78 9.17 1.58
CA PRO A 41 -13.58 8.46 2.00
C PRO A 41 -13.84 7.64 3.27
N GLY A 42 -13.59 6.34 3.19
CA GLY A 42 -13.78 5.41 4.30
C GLY A 42 -12.80 5.69 5.45
N PHE A 43 -13.27 5.57 6.70
CA PHE A 43 -12.40 5.59 7.87
C PHE A 43 -11.46 4.38 7.85
N ARG A 44 -12.04 3.19 7.74
CA ARG A 44 -11.35 1.89 7.61
C ARG A 44 -12.24 0.92 6.82
N SER A 45 -11.63 0.14 5.95
CA SER A 45 -12.34 -0.92 5.23
C SER A 45 -12.34 -2.21 6.06
N PRO A 46 -13.46 -2.97 6.12
CA PRO A 46 -13.48 -4.28 6.78
C PRO A 46 -12.66 -5.34 6.05
N PHE A 47 -12.34 -5.11 4.77
CA PHE A 47 -11.65 -6.05 3.89
C PHE A 47 -10.21 -5.64 3.56
N LYS A 48 -9.70 -4.53 4.13
CA LYS A 48 -8.37 -3.98 3.80
C LYS A 48 -7.63 -3.59 5.06
N GLU A 49 -6.31 -3.52 4.95
CA GLU A 49 -5.44 -2.95 5.98
C GLU A 49 -5.85 -1.51 6.34
N THR A 50 -5.39 -1.05 7.49
CA THR A 50 -5.52 0.35 7.89
C THR A 50 -4.92 1.26 6.81
N PRO A 51 -5.59 2.35 6.40
CA PRO A 51 -5.06 3.25 5.38
C PRO A 51 -3.66 3.77 5.74
N CYS A 52 -2.77 3.81 4.74
CA CYS A 52 -1.41 4.32 4.92
C CYS A 52 -1.39 5.83 5.11
N ALA A 53 -2.27 6.55 4.39
CA ALA A 53 -2.41 8.00 4.52
C ALA A 53 -3.56 8.37 5.47
N PRO A 54 -3.38 9.36 6.36
CA PRO A 54 -4.46 9.92 7.17
C PRO A 54 -5.64 10.39 6.34
N PHE A 55 -6.82 10.47 6.95
CA PHE A 55 -8.02 10.94 6.26
C PHE A 55 -7.84 12.33 5.63
N SER A 56 -7.23 13.27 6.37
CA SER A 56 -6.95 14.63 5.87
C SER A 56 -6.16 14.62 4.56
N ASP A 57 -5.09 13.82 4.52
CA ASP A 57 -4.26 13.71 3.32
C ASP A 57 -5.02 13.01 2.17
N ARG A 58 -5.84 11.99 2.46
CA ARG A 58 -6.66 11.33 1.43
C ARG A 58 -7.74 12.28 0.86
N ALA A 59 -8.32 13.12 1.69
CA ALA A 59 -9.27 14.14 1.27
C ALA A 59 -8.59 15.22 0.40
N GLU A 60 -7.38 15.67 0.75
CA GLU A 60 -6.63 16.63 -0.06
C GLU A 60 -6.18 16.02 -1.39
N MET A 61 -5.71 14.78 -1.39
CA MET A 61 -5.40 14.04 -2.63
C MET A 61 -6.64 13.90 -3.53
N LEU A 62 -7.82 13.67 -2.96
CA LEU A 62 -9.08 13.65 -3.72
C LEU A 62 -9.38 15.03 -4.33
N ARG A 63 -9.22 16.13 -3.56
CA ARG A 63 -9.43 17.50 -4.09
C ARG A 63 -8.48 17.81 -5.23
N ALA A 64 -7.20 17.47 -5.06
CA ALA A 64 -6.18 17.65 -6.08
C ALA A 64 -6.50 16.86 -7.36
N GLY A 65 -6.80 15.58 -7.23
CA GLY A 65 -7.13 14.75 -8.39
C GLY A 65 -8.47 15.08 -9.06
N LEU A 66 -9.47 15.56 -8.30
CA LEU A 66 -10.71 16.09 -8.87
C LEU A 66 -10.44 17.34 -9.71
N LYS A 67 -9.54 18.23 -9.26
CA LYS A 67 -9.12 19.41 -10.03
C LYS A 67 -8.44 19.01 -11.35
N ASP A 68 -7.45 18.10 -11.31
CA ASP A 68 -6.76 17.59 -12.51
C ASP A 68 -7.72 16.91 -13.48
N ALA A 69 -8.75 16.24 -12.93
CA ALA A 69 -9.78 15.62 -13.74
C ALA A 69 -10.81 16.60 -14.32
N GLY A 70 -10.71 17.90 -14.08
CA GLY A 70 -11.72 18.90 -14.49
C GLY A 70 -13.03 18.78 -13.68
N LEU A 71 -12.99 18.17 -12.50
CA LEU A 71 -14.13 17.93 -11.61
C LEU A 71 -14.06 18.79 -10.33
N GLY A 72 -13.46 19.98 -10.40
CA GLY A 72 -13.28 20.89 -9.27
C GLY A 72 -14.59 21.54 -8.80
N ARG A 73 -14.47 22.67 -8.04
CA ARG A 73 -15.58 23.32 -7.30
C ARG A 73 -16.84 23.65 -8.13
N ARG A 74 -16.75 23.76 -9.44
CA ARG A 74 -17.89 24.08 -10.35
C ARG A 74 -18.72 22.85 -10.71
N THR A 75 -18.36 21.66 -10.24
CA THR A 75 -19.08 20.42 -10.52
C THR A 75 -19.94 20.00 -9.33
N HIS A 76 -20.94 19.17 -9.59
CA HIS A 76 -21.79 18.58 -8.57
C HIS A 76 -21.10 17.46 -7.77
N VAL A 77 -19.74 17.50 -7.62
CA VAL A 77 -18.98 16.49 -6.87
C VAL A 77 -18.52 17.06 -5.53
N LYS A 78 -18.90 16.41 -4.44
CA LYS A 78 -18.58 16.83 -3.07
C LYS A 78 -17.91 15.70 -2.30
N ILE A 79 -16.81 15.99 -1.60
CA ILE A 79 -16.20 15.06 -0.64
C ILE A 79 -16.97 15.17 0.67
N HIS A 80 -17.52 14.05 1.15
CA HIS A 80 -18.33 14.01 2.35
C HIS A 80 -17.65 13.21 3.48
N PRO A 81 -17.42 13.80 4.66
CA PRO A 81 -16.64 13.20 5.74
C PRO A 81 -17.42 12.24 6.64
N TYR A 82 -18.55 11.71 6.21
CA TYR A 82 -19.47 10.93 7.06
C TYR A 82 -18.78 9.78 7.79
N GLU A 83 -18.06 8.90 7.07
CA GLU A 83 -17.44 7.73 7.68
C GLU A 83 -16.28 8.12 8.62
N PHE A 84 -15.56 9.18 8.28
CA PHE A 84 -14.49 9.70 9.14
C PHE A 84 -15.02 10.31 10.43
N LYS A 85 -16.09 11.14 10.36
CA LYS A 85 -16.70 11.76 11.54
C LYS A 85 -17.22 10.74 12.55
N ARG A 86 -17.55 9.52 12.11
CA ARG A 86 -17.95 8.44 13.00
C ARG A 86 -16.80 7.85 13.82
N GLY A 87 -15.54 8.05 13.40
CA GLY A 87 -14.33 7.58 14.10
C GLY A 87 -14.23 6.07 14.29
N ARG A 88 -15.05 5.28 13.59
CA ARG A 88 -15.14 3.82 13.70
C ARG A 88 -15.43 3.16 12.36
N LEU A 89 -15.23 1.84 12.29
CA LEU A 89 -15.61 1.05 11.12
C LEU A 89 -17.07 1.31 10.76
N THR A 90 -17.29 1.75 9.53
CA THR A 90 -18.61 2.03 8.97
C THR A 90 -18.84 1.13 7.77
N TYR A 91 -19.97 0.43 7.75
CA TYR A 91 -20.36 -0.42 6.63
C TYR A 91 -21.20 0.37 5.62
N THR A 92 -21.14 0.00 4.35
CA THR A 92 -21.84 0.70 3.25
C THR A 92 -23.36 0.81 3.46
N TRP A 93 -24.00 -0.17 4.12
CA TRP A 93 -25.43 -0.07 4.43
C TRP A 93 -25.74 1.12 5.37
N GLN A 94 -24.85 1.43 6.30
CA GLN A 94 -25.00 2.59 7.21
C GLN A 94 -24.82 3.91 6.46
N THR A 95 -23.88 3.94 5.52
CA THR A 95 -23.66 5.10 4.65
C THR A 95 -24.87 5.32 3.74
N ALA A 96 -25.43 4.26 3.15
CA ALA A 96 -26.63 4.34 2.33
C ALA A 96 -27.85 4.86 3.12
N GLU A 97 -28.06 4.36 4.32
CA GLU A 97 -29.14 4.83 5.21
C GLU A 97 -28.98 6.29 5.64
N PHE A 98 -27.75 6.71 5.95
CA PHE A 98 -27.48 8.11 6.25
C PHE A 98 -27.92 9.03 5.12
N PHE A 99 -27.51 8.72 3.87
CA PHE A 99 -27.89 9.53 2.73
C PHE A 99 -29.39 9.41 2.39
N ARG A 100 -30.02 8.25 2.65
CA ARG A 100 -31.47 8.09 2.51
C ARG A 100 -32.25 9.04 3.45
N LYS A 101 -31.78 9.15 4.71
CA LYS A 101 -32.38 10.07 5.69
C LYS A 101 -32.08 11.53 5.36
N ALA A 102 -30.89 11.84 4.88
CA ALA A 102 -30.49 13.20 4.53
C ALA A 102 -31.19 13.73 3.26
N HIS A 103 -31.68 12.82 2.39
CA HIS A 103 -32.33 13.17 1.12
C HIS A 103 -33.63 12.38 0.93
N PRO A 104 -34.70 12.69 1.70
CA PRO A 104 -35.98 12.03 1.55
C PRO A 104 -36.54 12.24 0.13
N GLY A 105 -37.06 11.17 -0.48
CA GLY A 105 -37.64 11.23 -1.84
C GLY A 105 -36.63 11.21 -3.00
N ALA A 106 -35.34 11.37 -2.76
CA ALA A 106 -34.32 11.28 -3.81
C ALA A 106 -34.09 9.84 -4.31
N GLU A 107 -33.71 9.70 -5.57
CA GLU A 107 -33.17 8.44 -6.10
C GLU A 107 -31.70 8.33 -5.73
N LEU A 108 -31.35 7.33 -4.93
CA LEU A 108 -29.96 7.08 -4.51
C LEU A 108 -29.30 6.03 -5.38
N TYR A 109 -28.05 6.29 -5.74
CA TYR A 109 -27.21 5.41 -6.54
C TYR A 109 -25.89 5.13 -5.81
N LEU A 110 -25.43 3.89 -5.85
CA LEU A 110 -24.12 3.49 -5.32
C LEU A 110 -23.17 3.20 -6.48
N LEU A 111 -22.17 4.07 -6.64
CA LEU A 111 -21.14 3.95 -7.69
C LEU A 111 -20.03 3.02 -7.22
N MET A 112 -19.64 2.06 -8.09
CA MET A 112 -18.56 1.12 -7.79
C MET A 112 -17.85 0.62 -9.05
N GLY A 113 -16.67 0.02 -8.89
CA GLY A 113 -15.99 -0.77 -9.94
C GLY A 113 -16.53 -2.19 -10.03
N SER A 114 -16.22 -2.87 -11.13
CA SER A 114 -16.66 -4.27 -11.38
C SER A 114 -16.14 -5.27 -10.34
N ASP A 115 -14.96 -5.05 -9.77
CA ASP A 115 -14.39 -5.83 -8.67
C ASP A 115 -15.27 -5.86 -7.41
N CYS A 116 -15.94 -4.74 -7.14
CA CYS A 116 -16.89 -4.64 -6.03
C CYS A 116 -18.20 -5.40 -6.32
N LEU A 117 -18.69 -5.40 -7.55
CA LEU A 117 -19.91 -6.13 -7.92
C LEU A 117 -19.74 -7.65 -7.75
N GLU A 118 -18.58 -8.19 -8.13
CA GLU A 118 -18.29 -9.62 -8.00
C GLU A 118 -18.43 -10.11 -6.55
N THR A 119 -18.02 -9.27 -5.59
CA THR A 119 -18.02 -9.61 -4.15
C THR A 119 -19.16 -8.96 -3.37
N PHE A 120 -20.04 -8.21 -4.02
CA PHE A 120 -21.06 -7.40 -3.34
C PHE A 120 -21.99 -8.21 -2.43
N HIS A 121 -22.32 -9.43 -2.83
CA HIS A 121 -23.14 -10.35 -2.03
C HIS A 121 -22.52 -10.73 -0.68
N ARG A 122 -21.20 -10.51 -0.49
CA ARG A 122 -20.48 -10.73 0.78
C ARG A 122 -20.49 -9.48 1.68
N TRP A 123 -20.99 -8.34 1.19
CA TRP A 123 -21.03 -7.13 1.99
C TRP A 123 -22.08 -7.24 3.09
N LYS A 124 -21.72 -6.77 4.28
CA LYS A 124 -22.63 -6.83 5.43
C LYS A 124 -23.95 -6.14 5.10
N ASN A 125 -25.06 -6.86 5.30
CA ASN A 125 -26.42 -6.37 5.02
C ASN A 125 -26.63 -5.89 3.56
N TYR A 126 -26.02 -6.57 2.56
CA TYR A 126 -26.10 -6.13 1.15
C TYR A 126 -27.54 -5.97 0.64
N ARG A 127 -28.50 -6.79 1.12
CA ARG A 127 -29.92 -6.65 0.78
C ARG A 127 -30.51 -5.32 1.24
N ARG A 128 -30.11 -4.81 2.44
CA ARG A 128 -30.50 -3.46 2.91
C ARG A 128 -29.90 -2.35 2.05
N ILE A 129 -28.70 -2.56 1.50
CA ILE A 129 -28.10 -1.62 0.55
C ILE A 129 -28.97 -1.57 -0.70
N LEU A 130 -29.35 -2.73 -1.29
CA LEU A 130 -30.19 -2.80 -2.50
C LEU A 130 -31.58 -2.21 -2.30
N ALA A 131 -32.16 -2.31 -1.11
CA ALA A 131 -33.43 -1.66 -0.78
C ALA A 131 -33.33 -0.12 -0.73
N SER A 132 -32.12 0.41 -0.52
CA SER A 132 -31.88 1.85 -0.36
C SER A 132 -31.31 2.52 -1.60
N VAL A 133 -30.55 1.82 -2.45
CA VAL A 133 -29.83 2.39 -3.59
C VAL A 133 -29.88 1.50 -4.83
N ARG A 134 -29.76 2.11 -6.02
CA ARG A 134 -29.50 1.40 -7.28
C ARG A 134 -27.99 1.30 -7.52
N LEU A 135 -27.49 0.15 -7.95
CA LEU A 135 -26.07 -0.04 -8.26
C LEU A 135 -25.72 0.60 -9.59
N VAL A 136 -24.56 1.26 -9.63
CA VAL A 136 -23.98 1.83 -10.85
C VAL A 136 -22.54 1.35 -10.97
N VAL A 137 -22.24 0.65 -12.06
CA VAL A 137 -20.99 -0.12 -12.18
C VAL A 137 -20.20 0.28 -13.42
N GLY A 138 -18.94 0.63 -13.23
CA GLY A 138 -17.95 0.76 -14.32
C GLY A 138 -17.12 -0.50 -14.46
N ALA A 139 -17.15 -1.13 -15.63
CA ALA A 139 -16.33 -2.30 -15.92
C ALA A 139 -14.90 -1.86 -16.27
N ARG A 140 -13.90 -2.45 -15.60
CA ARG A 140 -12.49 -2.21 -15.91
C ARG A 140 -12.13 -2.79 -17.27
N ASP A 141 -11.30 -2.08 -18.02
CA ASP A 141 -10.84 -2.54 -19.34
C ASP A 141 -10.13 -3.90 -19.21
N GLY A 142 -10.47 -4.82 -20.14
CA GLY A 142 -9.90 -6.17 -20.17
C GLY A 142 -10.45 -7.15 -19.14
N PHE A 143 -11.43 -6.76 -18.31
CA PHE A 143 -12.05 -7.66 -17.33
C PHE A 143 -13.51 -7.94 -17.68
N ALA A 144 -13.85 -9.23 -17.77
CA ALA A 144 -15.24 -9.64 -17.83
C ALA A 144 -15.97 -9.18 -16.55
N LEU A 145 -17.11 -8.54 -16.72
CA LEU A 145 -17.92 -8.09 -15.59
C LEU A 145 -18.65 -9.30 -15.00
N LYS A 146 -18.15 -9.80 -13.87
CA LYS A 146 -18.74 -10.93 -13.16
C LYS A 146 -19.85 -10.44 -12.22
N ASN A 147 -21.03 -10.99 -12.37
CA ASN A 147 -22.19 -10.75 -11.53
C ASN A 147 -22.79 -12.08 -11.06
N PRO A 148 -22.17 -12.79 -10.09
CA PRO A 148 -22.50 -14.16 -9.75
C PRO A 148 -23.90 -14.33 -9.13
N ARG A 149 -24.56 -13.25 -8.77
CA ARG A 149 -25.91 -13.24 -8.17
C ARG A 149 -26.97 -12.58 -9.05
N GLY A 150 -26.65 -12.21 -10.28
CA GLY A 150 -27.61 -11.56 -11.19
C GLY A 150 -28.18 -10.25 -10.66
N LEU A 151 -27.39 -9.49 -9.83
CA LEU A 151 -27.86 -8.26 -9.21
C LEU A 151 -28.20 -7.20 -10.27
N PRO A 152 -29.31 -6.45 -10.14
CA PRO A 152 -29.62 -5.38 -11.07
C PRO A 152 -28.65 -4.21 -10.89
N TYR A 153 -28.09 -3.71 -11.99
CA TYR A 153 -27.18 -2.56 -12.00
C TYR A 153 -27.27 -1.76 -13.28
N ILE A 154 -26.88 -0.50 -13.22
CA ILE A 154 -26.68 0.39 -14.38
C ILE A 154 -25.24 0.28 -14.80
N LYS A 155 -24.96 -0.18 -16.02
CA LYS A 155 -23.62 -0.25 -16.58
C LYS A 155 -23.20 1.12 -17.10
N LEU A 156 -22.07 1.64 -16.59
CA LEU A 156 -21.47 2.86 -17.14
C LEU A 156 -20.78 2.57 -18.48
N LYS A 157 -20.97 3.49 -19.44
CA LYS A 157 -20.21 3.48 -20.70
C LYS A 157 -18.89 4.24 -20.49
N GLY A 158 -17.80 3.70 -21.03
CA GLY A 158 -16.47 4.32 -20.99
C GLY A 158 -15.36 3.31 -20.77
N ARG A 159 -14.12 3.81 -20.88
CA ARG A 159 -12.92 3.05 -20.55
C ARG A 159 -12.50 3.35 -19.12
N PHE A 160 -12.32 2.31 -18.33
CA PHE A 160 -11.94 2.41 -16.92
C PHE A 160 -10.59 1.70 -16.72
N PRO A 161 -9.49 2.45 -16.59
CA PRO A 161 -8.17 1.85 -16.54
C PRO A 161 -8.04 0.87 -15.38
N LEU A 162 -7.31 -0.21 -15.63
CA LEU A 162 -7.00 -1.22 -14.63
C LEU A 162 -5.94 -0.69 -13.67
N ILE A 163 -6.37 0.07 -12.68
CA ILE A 163 -5.50 0.65 -11.65
C ILE A 163 -6.05 0.27 -10.29
N ALA A 164 -5.18 -0.24 -9.40
CA ALA A 164 -5.53 -0.53 -8.02
C ALA A 164 -4.68 0.31 -7.06
N SER A 165 -5.32 0.91 -6.04
CA SER A 165 -4.60 1.67 -5.00
C SER A 165 -3.55 0.82 -4.28
N ALA A 166 -3.78 -0.49 -4.12
CA ALA A 166 -2.81 -1.41 -3.51
C ALA A 166 -1.53 -1.51 -4.34
N GLU A 167 -1.64 -1.68 -5.66
CA GLU A 167 -0.50 -1.71 -6.57
C GLU A 167 0.26 -0.39 -6.58
N LEU A 168 -0.48 0.74 -6.62
CA LEU A 168 0.13 2.07 -6.54
C LEU A 168 0.90 2.28 -5.24
N LYS A 169 0.41 1.78 -4.11
CA LYS A 169 1.15 1.82 -2.83
C LYS A 169 2.48 1.07 -2.91
N VAL A 170 2.46 -0.15 -3.43
CA VAL A 170 3.68 -0.97 -3.61
C VAL A 170 4.71 -0.22 -4.46
N ARG A 171 4.28 0.36 -5.57
CA ARG A 171 5.15 1.18 -6.43
C ARG A 171 5.67 2.44 -5.74
N LEU A 172 4.81 3.14 -4.98
CA LEU A 172 5.20 4.34 -4.21
C LEU A 172 6.25 4.02 -3.14
N PHE A 173 6.10 2.91 -2.42
CA PHE A 173 7.07 2.47 -1.42
C PHE A 173 8.46 2.25 -2.02
N SER A 174 8.55 1.65 -3.20
CA SER A 174 9.81 1.37 -3.90
C SER A 174 10.27 2.49 -4.85
N GLY A 175 9.57 3.63 -4.90
CA GLY A 175 9.96 4.77 -5.73
C GLY A 175 9.79 4.58 -7.23
N GLN A 176 8.95 3.65 -7.65
CA GLN A 176 8.66 3.44 -9.07
C GLN A 176 7.72 4.51 -9.64
N VAL A 177 7.75 4.70 -10.95
CA VAL A 177 6.85 5.61 -11.68
C VAL A 177 5.38 5.20 -11.48
N GLN A 178 4.49 6.19 -11.38
CA GLN A 178 3.07 6.02 -11.06
C GLN A 178 2.15 6.53 -12.17
N PRO A 179 2.08 5.89 -13.34
CA PRO A 179 1.28 6.40 -14.46
C PRO A 179 -0.22 6.49 -14.15
N GLY A 180 -0.67 5.75 -13.12
CA GLY A 180 -2.06 5.75 -12.65
C GLY A 180 -2.44 6.93 -11.76
N LEU A 181 -1.50 7.73 -11.26
CA LEU A 181 -1.78 8.92 -10.48
C LEU A 181 -1.98 10.15 -11.38
N CYS A 182 -2.82 11.09 -10.92
CA CYS A 182 -2.81 12.44 -11.42
C CYS A 182 -1.57 13.19 -10.92
N GLU A 183 -1.10 14.17 -11.67
CA GLU A 183 0.11 14.92 -11.34
C GLU A 183 0.03 15.60 -9.97
N SER A 184 -1.01 16.39 -9.72
CA SER A 184 -1.21 17.06 -8.43
C SER A 184 -1.31 16.10 -7.25
N VAL A 185 -1.79 14.85 -7.46
CA VAL A 185 -1.80 13.82 -6.42
C VAL A 185 -0.39 13.33 -6.14
N SER A 186 0.42 13.09 -7.18
CA SER A 186 1.82 12.69 -7.07
C SER A 186 2.65 13.75 -6.34
N ASP A 187 2.47 15.01 -6.71
CA ASP A 187 3.13 16.16 -6.08
C ASP A 187 2.75 16.31 -4.61
N TYR A 188 1.46 16.14 -4.30
CA TYR A 188 1.00 16.16 -2.93
C TYR A 188 1.66 15.06 -2.09
N ILE A 189 1.69 13.82 -2.60
CA ILE A 189 2.36 12.68 -1.95
C ILE A 189 3.82 13.00 -1.68
N THR A 190 4.53 13.56 -2.65
CA THR A 190 5.96 13.89 -2.57
C THR A 190 6.22 15.00 -1.55
N ARG A 191 5.45 16.09 -1.60
CA ARG A 191 5.58 17.22 -0.65
C ARG A 191 5.27 16.81 0.78
N ARG A 192 4.22 16.03 1.00
CA ARG A 192 3.79 15.55 2.32
C ARG A 192 4.61 14.37 2.84
N GLY A 193 5.47 13.77 2.01
CA GLY A 193 6.29 12.64 2.40
C GLY A 193 5.51 11.34 2.64
N LEU A 194 4.32 11.21 2.04
CA LEU A 194 3.44 10.06 2.22
C LEU A 194 4.02 8.80 1.56
N TYR A 195 3.48 7.63 1.91
CA TYR A 195 3.87 6.33 1.35
C TYR A 195 5.39 6.11 1.38
N LEU A 196 6.02 6.44 2.51
CA LEU A 196 7.47 6.30 2.77
C LEU A 196 8.38 7.17 1.87
N THR A 197 7.86 8.11 1.08
CA THR A 197 8.70 8.94 0.20
C THR A 197 9.69 9.80 1.00
N SER A 198 9.28 10.36 2.15
CA SER A 198 10.20 11.09 3.04
C SER A 198 11.25 10.17 3.66
N LEU A 199 10.83 8.99 4.14
CA LEU A 199 11.74 8.00 4.71
C LEU A 199 12.78 7.57 3.70
N ARG A 200 12.36 7.23 2.46
CA ARG A 200 13.25 6.83 1.37
C ARG A 200 14.29 7.91 1.04
N ARG A 201 13.88 9.19 0.96
CA ARG A 201 14.82 10.31 0.74
C ARG A 201 15.84 10.46 1.88
N ARG A 202 15.40 10.28 3.13
CA ARG A 202 16.28 10.31 4.29
C ARG A 202 17.23 9.14 4.34
N ALA A 203 16.79 7.94 3.99
CA ALA A 203 17.62 6.73 3.92
C ALA A 203 18.69 6.89 2.83
N ALA A 204 18.34 7.39 1.65
CA ALA A 204 19.27 7.64 0.55
C ALA A 204 20.45 8.55 0.96
N LYS A 205 20.24 9.50 1.86
CA LYS A 205 21.30 10.41 2.37
C LYS A 205 22.30 9.73 3.33
N LEU A 206 22.00 8.52 3.78
CA LEU A 206 22.84 7.78 4.74
C LEU A 206 23.58 6.60 4.10
N MET A 207 23.39 6.39 2.82
CA MET A 207 23.97 5.29 2.04
C MET A 207 24.73 5.83 0.83
N THR A 208 25.66 5.07 0.30
CA THR A 208 26.25 5.31 -1.03
C THR A 208 25.17 5.13 -2.11
N ALA A 209 25.38 5.72 -3.30
CA ALA A 209 24.45 5.57 -4.42
C ALA A 209 24.27 4.09 -4.81
N GLN A 210 25.35 3.32 -4.85
CA GLN A 210 25.33 1.89 -5.15
C GLN A 210 24.51 1.11 -4.12
N ARG A 211 24.71 1.36 -2.82
CA ARG A 211 23.97 0.73 -1.73
C ARG A 211 22.49 1.06 -1.81
N PHE A 212 22.18 2.31 -2.14
CA PHE A 212 20.77 2.72 -2.28
C PHE A 212 20.08 2.03 -3.46
N VAL A 213 20.77 1.84 -4.59
CA VAL A 213 20.26 1.05 -5.74
C VAL A 213 19.93 -0.38 -5.30
N HIS A 214 20.87 -1.05 -4.59
CA HIS A 214 20.64 -2.36 -4.01
C HIS A 214 19.42 -2.37 -3.07
N THR A 215 19.36 -1.43 -2.13
CA THR A 215 18.26 -1.29 -1.19
C THR A 215 16.89 -1.19 -1.89
N ILE A 216 16.83 -0.47 -3.00
CA ILE A 216 15.60 -0.38 -3.81
C ILE A 216 15.29 -1.70 -4.52
N ALA A 217 16.29 -2.40 -5.06
CA ALA A 217 16.11 -3.70 -5.71
C ALA A 217 15.59 -4.75 -4.71
N VAL A 218 16.17 -4.82 -3.51
CA VAL A 218 15.72 -5.66 -2.38
C VAL A 218 14.28 -5.32 -2.01
N THR A 219 13.98 -4.02 -1.82
CA THR A 219 12.63 -3.58 -1.44
C THR A 219 11.58 -3.98 -2.49
N ARG A 220 11.91 -3.89 -3.78
CA ARG A 220 11.02 -4.30 -4.88
C ARG A 220 10.71 -5.80 -4.84
N LEU A 221 11.74 -6.64 -4.72
CA LEU A 221 11.56 -8.09 -4.63
C LEU A 221 10.79 -8.47 -3.37
N ALA A 222 11.15 -7.90 -2.22
CA ALA A 222 10.46 -8.13 -0.96
C ALA A 222 8.97 -7.75 -1.04
N LEU A 223 8.62 -6.63 -1.68
CA LEU A 223 7.23 -6.23 -1.90
C LEU A 223 6.48 -7.18 -2.83
N ALA A 224 7.12 -7.69 -3.88
CA ALA A 224 6.49 -8.68 -4.77
C ALA A 224 6.20 -9.98 -4.02
N LEU A 225 7.12 -10.44 -3.18
CA LEU A 225 6.91 -11.61 -2.31
C LEU A 225 5.85 -11.33 -1.24
N ALA A 226 5.82 -10.13 -0.65
CA ALA A 226 4.80 -9.74 0.31
C ALA A 226 3.37 -9.83 -0.27
N VAL A 227 3.18 -9.35 -1.49
CA VAL A 227 1.89 -9.46 -2.19
C VAL A 227 1.53 -10.92 -2.43
N LYS A 228 2.49 -11.75 -2.86
CA LYS A 228 2.26 -13.17 -3.08
C LYS A 228 1.88 -13.94 -1.83
N TYR A 229 2.57 -13.68 -0.72
CA TYR A 229 2.40 -14.42 0.54
C TYR A 229 1.48 -13.74 1.56
N GLY A 230 0.82 -12.64 1.19
CA GLY A 230 -0.12 -11.92 2.05
C GLY A 230 0.52 -11.21 3.24
N ALA A 231 1.81 -10.84 3.14
CA ALA A 231 2.48 -10.07 4.17
C ALA A 231 2.13 -8.58 4.09
N ASP A 232 2.22 -7.87 5.22
CA ASP A 232 2.00 -6.42 5.28
C ASP A 232 3.06 -5.68 4.44
N THR A 233 2.61 -5.09 3.33
CA THR A 233 3.48 -4.43 2.36
C THR A 233 4.19 -3.20 2.93
N LYS A 234 3.59 -2.51 3.91
CA LYS A 234 4.23 -1.35 4.57
C LYS A 234 5.35 -1.79 5.50
N ARG A 235 5.14 -2.86 6.29
CA ARG A 235 6.18 -3.46 7.14
C ARG A 235 7.36 -3.96 6.31
N ILE A 236 7.08 -4.67 5.22
CA ILE A 236 8.10 -5.14 4.28
C ILE A 236 8.86 -3.97 3.66
N ALA A 237 8.18 -2.92 3.22
CA ALA A 237 8.84 -1.75 2.66
C ALA A 237 9.75 -1.04 3.68
N LEU A 238 9.31 -0.93 4.94
CA LEU A 238 10.14 -0.36 6.01
C LEU A 238 11.40 -1.21 6.24
N ALA A 239 11.24 -2.53 6.34
CA ALA A 239 12.35 -3.44 6.52
C ALA A 239 13.33 -3.37 5.33
N GLY A 240 12.82 -3.45 4.09
CA GLY A 240 13.63 -3.38 2.88
C GLY A 240 14.38 -2.06 2.71
N LEU A 241 13.73 -0.92 2.96
CA LEU A 241 14.36 0.39 2.84
C LEU A 241 15.44 0.68 3.91
N LEU A 242 15.41 -0.04 5.02
CA LEU A 242 16.29 0.25 6.17
C LEU A 242 17.24 -0.90 6.52
N HIS A 243 17.16 -2.08 5.85
CA HIS A 243 17.97 -3.24 6.23
C HIS A 243 19.46 -2.93 6.23
N ASP A 244 19.96 -2.24 5.22
CA ASP A 244 21.36 -1.92 4.99
C ASP A 244 21.74 -0.47 5.36
N ILE A 245 20.94 0.22 6.19
CA ILE A 245 21.17 1.64 6.54
C ILE A 245 22.51 1.92 7.23
N ALA A 246 23.16 0.89 7.77
CA ALA A 246 24.46 0.96 8.42
C ALA A 246 25.56 0.19 7.66
N ARG A 247 25.27 -0.40 6.49
CA ARG A 247 26.20 -1.31 5.78
C ARG A 247 27.46 -0.60 5.26
N ASP A 248 27.34 0.67 4.87
CA ASP A 248 28.46 1.48 4.39
C ASP A 248 29.28 2.13 5.53
N ARG A 249 29.01 1.77 6.79
CA ARG A 249 29.78 2.24 7.92
C ARG A 249 31.04 1.39 8.12
N THR A 250 32.13 2.05 8.54
CA THR A 250 33.38 1.34 8.81
C THR A 250 33.22 0.37 9.99
N PRO A 251 34.01 -0.73 10.05
CA PRO A 251 34.03 -1.65 11.19
C PRO A 251 34.25 -0.92 12.53
N GLN A 252 35.14 0.07 12.56
CA GLN A 252 35.44 0.88 13.74
C GLN A 252 34.19 1.67 14.20
N TYR A 253 33.44 2.27 13.26
CA TYR A 253 32.19 2.95 13.59
C TYR A 253 31.15 2.00 14.20
N LEU A 254 31.00 0.80 13.59
CA LEU A 254 30.03 -0.20 14.06
C LEU A 254 30.39 -0.69 15.47
N ALA A 255 31.66 -0.95 15.74
CA ALA A 255 32.15 -1.35 17.06
C ALA A 255 31.93 -0.25 18.11
N ALA A 256 32.32 0.99 17.79
CA ALA A 256 32.13 2.14 18.68
C ALA A 256 30.64 2.41 18.96
N TYR A 257 29.77 2.26 17.95
CA TYR A 257 28.34 2.39 18.11
C TYR A 257 27.78 1.29 19.02
N ALA A 258 28.19 0.04 18.85
CA ALA A 258 27.78 -1.09 19.67
C ALA A 258 28.16 -0.88 21.14
N ALA A 259 29.40 -0.47 21.41
CA ALA A 259 29.88 -0.18 22.76
C ALA A 259 29.08 0.96 23.44
N ARG A 260 28.94 2.11 22.73
CA ARG A 260 28.22 3.29 23.24
C ARG A 260 26.74 3.02 23.55
N THR A 261 26.08 2.17 22.75
CA THR A 261 24.66 1.89 22.90
C THR A 261 24.36 0.65 23.72
N ARG A 262 25.38 -0.04 24.21
CA ARG A 262 25.30 -1.35 24.88
C ARG A 262 24.48 -2.33 24.03
N LEU A 263 24.83 -2.40 22.76
CA LEU A 263 24.10 -3.22 21.78
C LEU A 263 24.09 -4.68 22.20
N LYS A 264 22.90 -5.30 22.16
CA LYS A 264 22.77 -6.75 22.38
C LYS A 264 22.74 -7.46 21.03
N ALA A 265 23.72 -8.28 20.75
CA ALA A 265 23.80 -9.16 19.58
C ALA A 265 24.32 -10.54 20.01
N PRO A 266 23.88 -11.64 19.38
CA PRO A 266 24.48 -12.95 19.58
C PRO A 266 25.97 -12.89 19.25
N ALA A 267 26.78 -13.65 20.00
CA ALA A 267 28.23 -13.75 19.79
C ALA A 267 28.90 -12.37 19.58
N LEU A 268 28.50 -11.36 20.35
CA LEU A 268 28.95 -9.98 20.14
C LEU A 268 30.46 -9.81 20.22
N LYS A 269 31.10 -10.52 21.16
CA LYS A 269 32.56 -10.44 21.35
C LYS A 269 33.30 -10.98 20.15
N GLU A 270 32.90 -12.16 19.70
CA GLU A 270 33.45 -12.85 18.54
C GLU A 270 33.19 -12.04 17.26
N THR A 271 31.98 -11.49 17.11
CA THR A 271 31.66 -10.63 15.95
C THR A 271 32.50 -9.37 15.94
N LEU A 272 32.80 -8.78 17.10
CA LEU A 272 33.65 -7.59 17.18
C LEU A 272 35.09 -7.87 16.80
N SER A 273 35.63 -9.06 17.13
CA SER A 273 37.03 -9.45 16.82
C SER A 273 37.19 -9.95 15.38
N GLU A 274 36.27 -10.77 14.88
CA GLU A 274 36.47 -11.52 13.65
C GLU A 274 35.75 -10.89 12.44
N ALA A 275 34.53 -10.37 12.62
CA ALA A 275 33.73 -9.90 11.51
C ALA A 275 32.85 -8.70 11.91
N PRO A 276 33.40 -7.57 12.36
CA PRO A 276 32.65 -6.45 12.90
C PRO A 276 31.68 -5.83 11.88
N ILE A 277 31.88 -6.07 10.58
CA ILE A 277 30.97 -5.64 9.52
C ILE A 277 29.57 -6.29 9.65
N LEU A 278 29.46 -7.48 10.25
CA LEU A 278 28.18 -8.16 10.46
C LEU A 278 27.28 -7.41 11.47
N LEU A 279 27.87 -6.55 12.29
CA LEU A 279 27.10 -5.69 13.21
C LEU A 279 26.21 -4.66 12.49
N HIS A 280 26.43 -4.43 11.17
CA HIS A 280 25.59 -3.45 10.44
C HIS A 280 24.09 -3.76 10.55
N ALA A 281 23.68 -5.02 10.59
CA ALA A 281 22.29 -5.42 10.71
C ALA A 281 21.69 -5.00 12.07
N TYR A 282 22.42 -5.20 13.15
CA TYR A 282 22.02 -4.81 14.50
C TYR A 282 22.05 -3.31 14.70
N VAL A 283 23.13 -2.64 14.28
CA VAL A 283 23.25 -1.18 14.29
C VAL A 283 22.20 -0.54 13.40
N GLY A 284 21.92 -1.14 12.24
CA GLY A 284 20.86 -0.72 11.33
C GLY A 284 19.49 -0.74 11.97
N ALA A 285 19.14 -1.78 12.71
CA ALA A 285 17.88 -1.86 13.45
C ALA A 285 17.78 -0.78 14.54
N GLU A 286 18.87 -0.49 15.26
CA GLU A 286 18.90 0.61 16.24
C GLU A 286 18.75 1.98 15.56
N ILE A 287 19.39 2.20 14.42
CA ILE A 287 19.21 3.42 13.62
C ILE A 287 17.77 3.53 13.12
N ALA A 288 17.19 2.44 12.61
CA ALA A 288 15.78 2.38 12.20
C ALA A 288 14.84 2.77 13.33
N LYS A 289 15.08 2.24 14.54
CA LYS A 289 14.33 2.57 15.76
C LYS A 289 14.50 4.04 16.17
N LYS A 290 15.76 4.51 16.35
CA LYS A 290 16.06 5.81 16.97
C LYS A 290 15.91 6.98 16.00
N ARG A 291 16.35 6.83 14.73
CA ARG A 291 16.36 7.94 13.75
C ARG A 291 15.17 7.96 12.83
N PHE A 292 14.55 6.79 12.55
CA PHE A 292 13.39 6.66 11.67
C PHE A 292 12.09 6.38 12.42
N GLY A 293 12.14 6.19 13.74
CA GLY A 293 10.95 6.03 14.57
C GLY A 293 10.23 4.69 14.35
N VAL A 294 10.92 3.66 13.86
CA VAL A 294 10.34 2.32 13.68
C VAL A 294 10.12 1.69 15.05
N LYS A 295 8.84 1.43 15.39
CA LYS A 295 8.43 0.81 16.65
C LYS A 295 8.03 -0.66 16.49
N ASP A 296 7.79 -1.11 15.27
CA ASP A 296 7.34 -2.45 14.96
C ASP A 296 8.47 -3.46 15.21
N SER A 297 8.23 -4.39 16.16
CA SER A 297 9.22 -5.37 16.60
C SER A 297 9.59 -6.38 15.51
N GLU A 298 8.62 -6.75 14.64
CA GLU A 298 8.87 -7.69 13.54
C GLU A 298 9.74 -7.05 12.44
N VAL A 299 9.49 -5.76 12.13
CA VAL A 299 10.35 -5.01 11.19
C VAL A 299 11.78 -4.90 11.74
N LEU A 300 11.95 -4.52 13.02
CA LEU A 300 13.26 -4.42 13.63
C LEU A 300 13.97 -5.77 13.72
N ARG A 301 13.24 -6.86 13.99
CA ARG A 301 13.77 -8.21 13.99
C ARG A 301 14.24 -8.63 12.59
N ALA A 302 13.44 -8.39 11.57
CA ALA A 302 13.82 -8.70 10.20
C ALA A 302 15.09 -7.95 9.76
N ILE A 303 15.22 -6.67 10.13
CA ILE A 303 16.46 -5.91 9.87
C ILE A 303 17.65 -6.56 10.60
N ARG A 304 17.53 -6.98 11.86
CA ARG A 304 18.64 -7.65 12.57
C ARG A 304 19.06 -8.98 11.93
N ASN A 305 18.08 -9.72 11.43
CA ASN A 305 18.28 -11.10 10.98
C ASN A 305 18.58 -11.22 9.48
N HIS A 306 18.57 -10.12 8.72
CA HIS A 306 18.70 -10.20 7.26
C HIS A 306 20.05 -10.73 6.78
N THR A 307 21.09 -10.66 7.59
CA THR A 307 22.44 -11.13 7.24
C THR A 307 22.64 -12.60 7.61
N LEU A 308 22.42 -12.96 8.88
CA LEU A 308 22.71 -14.28 9.43
C LEU A 308 21.48 -15.19 9.56
N GLY A 309 20.28 -14.65 9.30
CA GLY A 309 19.05 -15.40 9.48
C GLY A 309 18.59 -15.51 10.94
N SER A 310 17.68 -16.42 11.18
CA SER A 310 17.12 -16.72 12.51
C SER A 310 16.73 -18.19 12.60
N PRO A 311 16.89 -18.84 13.76
CA PRO A 311 16.41 -20.20 13.96
C PRO A 311 14.88 -20.34 13.83
N SER A 312 14.13 -19.27 14.16
CA SER A 312 12.68 -19.23 14.08
C SER A 312 12.21 -18.00 13.31
N PRO A 313 12.43 -17.95 11.99
CA PRO A 313 12.12 -16.78 11.19
C PRO A 313 10.62 -16.63 10.98
N GLY A 314 10.08 -15.42 11.25
CA GLY A 314 8.74 -15.04 10.85
C GLY A 314 8.62 -14.78 9.34
N LEU A 315 7.41 -14.48 8.87
CA LEU A 315 7.17 -14.26 7.44
C LEU A 315 7.97 -13.07 6.90
N ILE A 316 8.05 -11.95 7.65
CA ILE A 316 8.81 -10.76 7.26
C ILE A 316 10.30 -11.05 7.21
N ASP A 317 10.82 -11.83 8.19
CA ASP A 317 12.24 -12.25 8.21
C ASP A 317 12.58 -13.04 6.96
N LYS A 318 11.79 -14.07 6.63
CA LYS A 318 12.01 -14.93 5.45
C LYS A 318 12.00 -14.12 4.15
N ILE A 319 11.01 -13.23 4.00
CA ILE A 319 10.88 -12.41 2.80
C ILE A 319 12.10 -11.50 2.64
N LEU A 320 12.50 -10.78 3.71
CA LEU A 320 13.63 -9.85 3.62
C LEU A 320 14.95 -10.57 3.37
N TYR A 321 15.20 -11.67 4.08
CA TYR A 321 16.41 -12.48 3.96
C TYR A 321 16.61 -13.01 2.53
N VAL A 322 15.54 -13.57 1.97
CA VAL A 322 15.54 -14.07 0.58
C VAL A 322 15.69 -12.92 -0.42
N ALA A 323 15.00 -11.81 -0.18
CA ALA A 323 15.05 -10.67 -1.09
C ALA A 323 16.44 -10.01 -1.14
N ASP A 324 17.15 -9.94 -0.02
CA ASP A 324 18.50 -9.39 0.05
C ASP A 324 19.50 -10.23 -0.78
N LEU A 325 19.43 -11.56 -0.67
CA LEU A 325 20.27 -12.44 -1.48
C LEU A 325 19.89 -12.43 -2.97
N ALA A 326 18.60 -12.45 -3.26
CA ALA A 326 18.04 -12.73 -4.58
C ALA A 326 17.59 -11.47 -5.36
N ALA A 327 17.93 -10.26 -4.89
CA ALA A 327 17.58 -9.01 -5.57
C ALA A 327 18.09 -8.96 -7.02
N ALA A 328 17.43 -8.16 -7.87
CA ALA A 328 17.68 -8.15 -9.31
C ALA A 328 19.07 -7.63 -9.69
N ASP A 329 19.70 -6.88 -8.81
CA ASP A 329 21.07 -6.36 -8.97
C ASP A 329 22.17 -7.37 -8.59
N ARG A 330 21.80 -8.55 -8.06
CA ARG A 330 22.72 -9.66 -7.82
C ARG A 330 22.93 -10.46 -9.09
N SER A 331 24.19 -10.58 -9.55
CA SER A 331 24.56 -11.19 -10.83
C SER A 331 24.98 -12.65 -10.74
N PHE A 332 25.20 -13.21 -9.53
CA PHE A 332 25.60 -14.61 -9.38
C PHE A 332 24.42 -15.58 -9.61
N PRO A 333 24.68 -16.80 -10.16
CA PRO A 333 23.64 -17.72 -10.62
C PRO A 333 22.66 -18.15 -9.52
N GLU A 334 23.13 -18.35 -8.29
CA GLU A 334 22.33 -18.77 -7.15
C GLU A 334 21.26 -17.74 -6.79
N ALA A 335 21.54 -16.45 -6.98
CA ALA A 335 20.56 -15.39 -6.74
C ALA A 335 19.33 -15.55 -7.66
N ALA A 336 19.54 -15.87 -8.94
CA ALA A 336 18.45 -16.10 -9.88
C ALA A 336 17.66 -17.37 -9.53
N MET A 337 18.34 -18.44 -9.12
CA MET A 337 17.73 -19.69 -8.70
C MET A 337 16.87 -19.49 -7.43
N VAL A 338 17.41 -18.85 -6.39
CA VAL A 338 16.69 -18.56 -5.15
C VAL A 338 15.50 -17.64 -5.43
N ARG A 339 15.62 -16.65 -6.32
CA ARG A 339 14.51 -15.78 -6.73
C ARG A 339 13.39 -16.58 -7.38
N LYS A 340 13.70 -17.48 -8.31
CA LYS A 340 12.70 -18.36 -8.95
C LYS A 340 12.01 -19.24 -7.93
N GLN A 341 12.79 -19.83 -7.00
CA GLN A 341 12.26 -20.65 -5.92
C GLN A 341 11.35 -19.85 -4.98
N ALA A 342 11.69 -18.61 -4.65
CA ALA A 342 10.91 -17.75 -3.77
C ALA A 342 9.48 -17.48 -4.31
N PHE A 343 9.32 -17.45 -5.63
CA PHE A 343 8.00 -17.38 -6.24
C PHE A 343 7.25 -18.71 -6.32
N ARG A 344 7.88 -19.83 -5.97
CA ARG A 344 7.23 -21.15 -5.85
C ARG A 344 6.88 -21.42 -4.39
N GLU A 345 7.91 -21.44 -3.54
CA GLU A 345 7.82 -21.78 -2.13
C GLU A 345 8.85 -20.99 -1.31
N LEU A 346 8.35 -20.11 -0.41
CA LEU A 346 9.22 -19.22 0.36
C LEU A 346 10.09 -19.98 1.38
N GLY A 347 9.58 -21.06 1.98
CA GLY A 347 10.34 -21.86 2.94
C GLY A 347 11.57 -22.49 2.33
N ALA A 348 11.43 -23.13 1.17
CA ALA A 348 12.53 -23.74 0.43
C ALA A 348 13.51 -22.67 -0.08
N ALA A 349 13.02 -21.50 -0.53
CA ALA A 349 13.89 -20.39 -0.92
C ALA A 349 14.69 -19.84 0.26
N TYR A 350 14.11 -19.78 1.45
CA TYR A 350 14.82 -19.36 2.66
C TYR A 350 15.92 -20.36 3.03
N ALA A 351 15.65 -21.66 2.96
CA ALA A 351 16.65 -22.70 3.19
C ALA A 351 17.80 -22.63 2.16
N ALA A 352 17.47 -22.47 0.87
CA ALA A 352 18.46 -22.30 -0.19
C ALA A 352 19.31 -21.02 0.01
N ALA A 353 18.67 -19.91 0.38
CA ALA A 353 19.37 -18.66 0.67
C ALA A 353 20.31 -18.79 1.88
N ASN A 354 19.90 -19.53 2.90
CA ASN A 354 20.76 -19.84 4.06
C ASN A 354 22.00 -20.63 3.65
N TYR A 355 21.82 -21.66 2.82
CA TYR A 355 22.94 -22.44 2.30
C TYR A 355 23.93 -21.55 1.54
N VAL A 356 23.45 -20.74 0.60
CA VAL A 356 24.30 -19.82 -0.20
C VAL A 356 25.05 -18.82 0.70
N LYS A 357 24.39 -18.21 1.69
CA LYS A 357 25.04 -17.23 2.61
C LYS A 357 26.05 -17.86 3.57
N LEU A 358 26.02 -19.19 3.79
CA LEU A 358 26.98 -19.90 4.63
C LEU A 358 28.19 -20.40 3.85
N VAL A 359 28.05 -20.62 2.54
CA VAL A 359 29.07 -21.23 1.69
C VAL A 359 29.83 -20.20 0.84
N CYS A 360 29.19 -19.07 0.51
CA CYS A 360 29.75 -17.95 -0.23
C CYS A 360 30.03 -16.75 0.67
#